data_9f5eb28a8c2f812a5f9c884f093b37ab
#
_entry.id   9f5eb28a8c2f812a5f9c884f093b37ab
#
_cell.length_a   1.000
_cell.length_b   1.000
_cell.length_c   1.000
_cell.angle_alpha   90.00
_cell.angle_beta   90.00
_cell.angle_gamma   90.00
#
_symmetry.space_group_name_H-M   'P 1'
#
loop_
_entity.id
_entity.type
_entity.pdbx_description
1 polymer ?
#
loop_
_entity_poly.entity_id
_entity_poly.type
_entity_poly.pdbx_seq_one_letter_code
_entity_poly.pdbx_strand_id
1 'polypeptide(L)'
;MNKQIFFPAFLVAIFLWSGNIQAQVEDVANPLLKYVNRNNGLRFTAGGRLFTDVAYYHSEYTPMKSGAAITDARIRTSLKYKQFYFYADFDFSKGSFKQKNIFGQYNFKENYRGVQSVKAGYFCEPSTMAYNTSLYNYHFISRPAVVNALAPGRSLGITYKFFNQKVLADQGIFAENKYNDQISGFQGFSLSGRWLYKVINDDYMTLHVGLGLRYSRINTGRVVDDDAFKTEVTIESAMETYVDATTKFLNADVAWAKNILDLNPELLFKTDRLFVRGEYLYKRLYKDRPDFELFTNQLGGVWSWTTLDAWKAGNPIRSTKFDGGYVEAGYLIMGNRYTYNDEYGLLDGMNEKNSLEIVARYSIVNLNDINKGDFFLIGKHVFYPGGVVSDYPPVSTSIGGGKMQAATVGLNYTLNQYIKVMGEYKYSRLSNVYYPMDKNFHELQMRLMVSF
;
A
#
# COMPACT_ATOMS: atom_id res chain seq x y z
N MET A 1 24.87 25.10 -13.49
CA MET A 1 25.76 24.04 -12.97
C MET A 1 24.99 22.73 -12.89
N ASN A 2 25.25 21.81 -13.84
CA ASN A 2 24.59 20.50 -13.90
C ASN A 2 25.12 19.60 -12.79
N LYS A 3 24.30 19.33 -11.78
CA LYS A 3 24.57 18.24 -10.83
C LYS A 3 23.99 16.95 -11.42
N GLN A 4 24.86 16.14 -12.02
CA GLN A 4 24.56 14.77 -12.35
C GLN A 4 24.36 13.99 -11.04
N ILE A 5 23.17 13.44 -10.86
CA ILE A 5 22.88 12.52 -9.77
C ILE A 5 23.35 11.13 -10.23
N PHE A 6 24.46 10.68 -9.69
CA PHE A 6 24.94 9.32 -9.85
C PHE A 6 23.98 8.35 -9.10
N PHE A 7 23.33 7.47 -9.84
CA PHE A 7 22.66 6.30 -9.28
C PHE A 7 23.70 5.20 -9.06
N PRO A 8 23.87 4.68 -7.85
CA PRO A 8 24.68 3.48 -7.67
C PRO A 8 23.89 2.27 -8.20
N ALA A 9 24.37 1.69 -9.29
CA ALA A 9 23.95 0.37 -9.73
C ALA A 9 24.43 -0.66 -8.68
N PHE A 10 23.53 -1.15 -7.83
CA PHE A 10 23.82 -2.24 -6.92
C PHE A 10 23.90 -3.56 -7.71
N LEU A 11 25.12 -3.98 -8.01
CA LEU A 11 25.42 -5.32 -8.51
C LEU A 11 25.38 -6.28 -7.32
N VAL A 12 24.27 -7.03 -7.18
CA VAL A 12 24.17 -8.11 -6.20
C VAL A 12 24.92 -9.33 -6.74
N ALA A 13 26.05 -9.67 -6.11
CA ALA A 13 26.76 -10.92 -6.37
C ALA A 13 25.95 -12.11 -5.82
N ILE A 14 25.55 -13.01 -6.69
CA ILE A 14 24.68 -14.16 -6.39
C ILE A 14 25.55 -15.37 -6.08
N PHE A 15 25.47 -15.87 -4.85
CA PHE A 15 26.01 -17.19 -4.46
C PHE A 15 25.02 -18.31 -4.78
N LEU A 16 25.54 -19.39 -5.35
CA LEU A 16 24.79 -20.53 -5.89
C LEU A 16 24.48 -21.58 -4.82
N TRP A 17 23.22 -22.02 -4.70
CA TRP A 17 22.89 -23.33 -4.20
C TRP A 17 21.63 -23.87 -4.88
N SER A 18 21.61 -25.16 -5.21
CA SER A 18 20.59 -25.80 -6.03
C SER A 18 19.51 -26.48 -5.16
N GLY A 19 18.27 -26.13 -5.39
CA GLY A 19 17.09 -26.84 -4.93
C GLY A 19 16.01 -26.77 -6.00
N ASN A 20 15.20 -27.80 -6.15
CA ASN A 20 14.09 -27.82 -7.09
C ASN A 20 12.96 -26.89 -6.59
N ILE A 21 12.83 -25.74 -7.21
CA ILE A 21 11.75 -24.78 -6.92
C ILE A 21 10.77 -24.82 -8.09
N GLN A 22 9.54 -25.27 -7.83
CA GLN A 22 8.45 -25.09 -8.81
C GLN A 22 7.89 -23.67 -8.67
N ALA A 23 7.90 -22.93 -9.78
CA ALA A 23 7.23 -21.64 -9.85
C ALA A 23 5.72 -21.83 -9.62
N GLN A 24 5.23 -21.38 -8.44
CA GLN A 24 3.80 -21.25 -8.20
C GLN A 24 3.35 -19.93 -8.82
N VAL A 25 2.56 -20.04 -9.87
CA VAL A 25 1.89 -18.88 -10.48
C VAL A 25 0.73 -18.48 -9.57
N GLU A 26 0.51 -17.17 -9.38
CA GLU A 26 -0.66 -16.63 -8.67
C GLU A 26 -1.94 -17.16 -9.35
N ASP A 27 -2.47 -18.25 -8.84
CA ASP A 27 -3.62 -18.92 -9.41
C ASP A 27 -4.90 -18.45 -8.71
N VAL A 28 -6.03 -18.57 -9.37
CA VAL A 28 -7.32 -18.35 -8.73
C VAL A 28 -7.48 -19.40 -7.65
N ALA A 29 -7.45 -18.98 -6.38
CA ALA A 29 -7.63 -19.90 -5.26
C ALA A 29 -9.03 -20.52 -5.33
N ASN A 30 -9.11 -21.85 -5.26
CA ASN A 30 -10.34 -22.63 -5.31
C ASN A 30 -11.24 -22.27 -6.53
N PRO A 31 -10.76 -22.41 -7.76
CA PRO A 31 -11.52 -21.95 -8.92
C PRO A 31 -12.81 -22.77 -9.11
N LEU A 32 -13.93 -22.06 -9.32
CA LEU A 32 -15.22 -22.66 -9.68
C LEU A 32 -15.14 -23.43 -11.00
N LEU A 33 -14.40 -22.87 -11.96
CA LEU A 33 -14.14 -23.49 -13.25
C LEU A 33 -12.64 -23.70 -13.42
N LYS A 34 -12.28 -24.93 -13.77
CA LYS A 34 -10.90 -25.30 -14.07
C LYS A 34 -10.88 -26.18 -15.31
N TYR A 35 -10.33 -25.66 -16.39
CA TYR A 35 -10.11 -26.41 -17.63
C TYR A 35 -8.62 -26.63 -17.84
N VAL A 36 -8.22 -27.87 -18.09
CA VAL A 36 -6.84 -28.25 -18.35
C VAL A 36 -6.77 -29.13 -19.60
N ASN A 37 -6.12 -28.59 -20.63
CA ASN A 37 -5.78 -29.39 -21.81
C ASN A 37 -4.33 -29.88 -21.69
N ARG A 38 -4.16 -31.16 -21.37
CA ARG A 38 -2.83 -31.76 -21.14
C ARG A 38 -1.99 -31.86 -22.41
N ASN A 39 -2.62 -31.93 -23.60
CA ASN A 39 -1.90 -32.11 -24.86
C ASN A 39 -1.10 -30.86 -25.25
N ASN A 40 -1.63 -29.67 -24.99
CA ASN A 40 -0.98 -28.40 -25.35
C ASN A 40 -0.54 -27.55 -24.16
N GLY A 41 -0.76 -28.04 -22.92
CA GLY A 41 -0.38 -27.33 -21.70
C GLY A 41 -1.24 -26.11 -21.37
N LEU A 42 -2.43 -25.99 -21.98
CA LEU A 42 -3.36 -24.89 -21.69
C LEU A 42 -4.11 -25.16 -20.39
N ARG A 43 -4.09 -24.19 -19.48
CA ARG A 43 -4.87 -24.19 -18.24
C ARG A 43 -5.65 -22.88 -18.14
N PHE A 44 -6.94 -22.97 -18.00
CA PHE A 44 -7.83 -21.86 -17.71
C PHE A 44 -8.49 -22.06 -16.36
N THR A 45 -8.56 -21.00 -15.53
CA THR A 45 -9.30 -21.02 -14.27
C THR A 45 -10.17 -19.76 -14.17
N ALA A 46 -11.35 -19.95 -13.58
CA ALA A 46 -12.23 -18.84 -13.24
C ALA A 46 -12.88 -19.10 -11.87
N GLY A 47 -13.01 -18.06 -11.08
CA GLY A 47 -13.60 -18.13 -9.77
C GLY A 47 -13.92 -16.75 -9.21
N GLY A 48 -14.34 -16.70 -7.97
CA GLY A 48 -14.72 -15.45 -7.35
C GLY A 48 -14.47 -15.44 -5.86
N ARG A 49 -14.74 -14.30 -5.25
CA ARG A 49 -14.78 -14.15 -3.80
C ARG A 49 -15.75 -13.07 -3.39
N LEU A 50 -16.34 -13.25 -2.22
CA LEU A 50 -17.24 -12.31 -1.59
C LEU A 50 -16.83 -12.13 -0.12
N PHE A 51 -16.62 -10.86 0.31
CA PHE A 51 -16.42 -10.49 1.70
C PHE A 51 -17.57 -9.63 2.15
N THR A 52 -18.23 -10.09 3.22
CA THR A 52 -19.27 -9.33 3.92
C THR A 52 -18.74 -8.99 5.29
N ASP A 53 -18.66 -7.70 5.58
CA ASP A 53 -18.16 -7.18 6.85
C ASP A 53 -19.29 -6.52 7.63
N VAL A 54 -19.28 -6.71 8.95
CA VAL A 54 -20.11 -6.00 9.91
C VAL A 54 -19.18 -5.30 10.88
N ALA A 55 -19.44 -4.04 11.19
CA ALA A 55 -18.64 -3.27 12.14
C ALA A 55 -19.54 -2.45 13.07
N TYR A 56 -19.14 -2.42 14.33
CA TYR A 56 -19.70 -1.54 15.35
C TYR A 56 -18.59 -0.65 15.89
N TYR A 57 -18.81 0.66 15.86
CA TYR A 57 -17.88 1.66 16.35
C TYR A 57 -18.47 2.38 17.55
N HIS A 58 -17.66 2.52 18.58
CA HIS A 58 -18.01 3.30 19.77
C HIS A 58 -17.03 4.47 19.90
N SER A 59 -17.59 5.68 19.87
CA SER A 59 -16.90 6.95 20.09
C SER A 59 -17.88 7.93 20.69
N GLU A 60 -17.40 8.94 21.41
CA GLU A 60 -18.28 9.86 22.15
C GLU A 60 -18.84 10.99 21.26
N TYR A 61 -18.00 11.61 20.45
CA TYR A 61 -18.34 12.84 19.70
C TYR A 61 -18.28 12.68 18.19
N THR A 62 -17.52 11.72 17.68
CA THR A 62 -17.26 11.59 16.24
C THR A 62 -17.90 10.32 15.72
N PRO A 63 -19.12 10.41 15.18
CA PRO A 63 -19.83 9.22 14.75
C PRO A 63 -19.14 8.59 13.53
N MET A 64 -18.69 7.36 13.69
CA MET A 64 -18.40 6.46 12.59
C MET A 64 -19.67 5.68 12.20
N LYS A 65 -19.76 5.30 10.94
CA LYS A 65 -20.93 4.62 10.37
C LYS A 65 -20.88 3.13 10.68
N SER A 66 -21.46 2.72 11.80
CA SER A 66 -21.65 1.29 12.14
C SER A 66 -22.65 0.65 11.18
N GLY A 67 -22.44 -0.62 10.82
CA GLY A 67 -23.33 -1.35 9.94
C GLY A 67 -22.67 -2.51 9.24
N ALA A 68 -23.25 -2.94 8.12
CA ALA A 68 -22.77 -4.03 7.28
C ALA A 68 -22.47 -3.52 5.87
N ALA A 69 -21.44 -4.09 5.24
CA ALA A 69 -21.07 -3.76 3.87
C ALA A 69 -20.49 -4.98 3.13
N ILE A 70 -20.71 -5.03 1.82
CA ILE A 70 -19.92 -5.89 0.94
C ILE A 70 -18.64 -5.13 0.63
N THR A 71 -17.51 -5.59 1.18
CA THR A 71 -16.23 -4.90 1.11
C THR A 71 -15.32 -5.39 0.01
N ASP A 72 -15.57 -6.59 -0.51
CA ASP A 72 -14.87 -7.15 -1.66
C ASP A 72 -15.81 -8.13 -2.38
N ALA A 73 -16.04 -7.95 -3.67
CA ALA A 73 -16.85 -8.84 -4.50
C ALA A 73 -16.18 -8.98 -5.87
N ARG A 74 -15.45 -10.09 -6.09
CA ARG A 74 -14.57 -10.21 -7.25
C ARG A 74 -14.87 -11.40 -8.11
N ILE A 75 -14.67 -11.21 -9.41
CA ILE A 75 -14.51 -12.27 -10.41
C ILE A 75 -13.05 -12.27 -10.84
N ARG A 76 -12.42 -13.43 -10.84
CA ARG A 76 -11.01 -13.64 -11.16
C ARG A 76 -10.87 -14.70 -12.22
N THR A 77 -10.00 -14.45 -13.20
CA THR A 77 -9.70 -15.40 -14.26
C THR A 77 -8.20 -15.51 -14.48
N SER A 78 -7.73 -16.70 -14.80
CA SER A 78 -6.35 -16.88 -15.24
C SER A 78 -6.25 -17.82 -16.43
N LEU A 79 -5.27 -17.58 -17.29
CA LEU A 79 -4.94 -18.40 -18.44
C LEU A 79 -3.44 -18.65 -18.45
N LYS A 80 -3.04 -19.91 -18.34
CA LYS A 80 -1.65 -20.34 -18.48
C LYS A 80 -1.49 -21.16 -19.76
N TYR A 81 -0.55 -20.76 -20.60
CA TYR A 81 -0.17 -21.48 -21.81
C TYR A 81 1.35 -21.51 -21.96
N LYS A 82 1.95 -22.67 -21.76
CA LYS A 82 3.41 -22.84 -21.72
C LYS A 82 4.06 -21.87 -20.71
N GLN A 83 4.88 -20.94 -21.18
CA GLN A 83 5.56 -19.91 -20.38
C GLN A 83 4.70 -18.66 -20.13
N PHE A 84 3.60 -18.50 -20.87
CA PHE A 84 2.74 -17.34 -20.75
C PHE A 84 1.67 -17.55 -19.68
N TYR A 85 1.43 -16.51 -18.90
CA TYR A 85 0.39 -16.45 -17.90
C TYR A 85 -0.34 -15.10 -18.01
N PHE A 86 -1.67 -15.15 -18.05
CA PHE A 86 -2.54 -13.98 -18.05
C PHE A 86 -3.46 -14.05 -16.84
N TYR A 87 -3.67 -12.92 -16.21
CA TYR A 87 -4.55 -12.79 -15.06
C TYR A 87 -5.41 -11.54 -15.17
N ALA A 88 -6.69 -11.67 -14.81
CA ALA A 88 -7.62 -10.55 -14.74
C ALA A 88 -8.52 -10.68 -13.50
N ASP A 89 -8.67 -9.58 -12.76
CA ASP A 89 -9.38 -9.47 -11.49
C ASP A 89 -10.27 -8.20 -11.51
N PHE A 90 -11.57 -8.37 -11.27
CA PHE A 90 -12.56 -7.31 -11.33
C PHE A 90 -13.37 -7.28 -10.03
N ASP A 91 -13.61 -6.07 -9.50
CA ASP A 91 -14.30 -5.83 -8.23
C ASP A 91 -15.61 -5.09 -8.47
N PHE A 92 -16.70 -5.61 -7.93
CA PHE A 92 -18.06 -5.11 -8.03
C PHE A 92 -18.63 -4.62 -6.68
N SER A 93 -17.83 -4.62 -5.61
CA SER A 93 -18.30 -4.40 -4.24
C SER A 93 -18.94 -3.03 -4.00
N LYS A 94 -18.60 -2.02 -4.80
CA LYS A 94 -19.09 -0.64 -4.62
C LYS A 94 -20.17 -0.23 -5.64
N GLY A 95 -20.91 -1.20 -6.19
CA GLY A 95 -21.91 -0.91 -7.22
C GLY A 95 -21.33 -0.39 -8.54
N SER A 96 -20.01 -0.41 -8.70
CA SER A 96 -19.29 0.01 -9.88
C SER A 96 -18.24 -1.03 -10.26
N PHE A 97 -18.06 -1.21 -11.55
CA PHE A 97 -17.01 -2.07 -12.08
C PHE A 97 -15.63 -1.43 -11.87
N LYS A 98 -14.76 -2.11 -11.15
CA LYS A 98 -13.38 -1.66 -10.91
C LYS A 98 -12.39 -2.75 -11.29
N GLN A 99 -11.49 -2.41 -12.17
CA GLN A 99 -10.36 -3.26 -12.49
C GLN A 99 -9.38 -3.27 -11.30
N LYS A 100 -8.84 -4.44 -11.00
CA LYS A 100 -7.81 -4.62 -9.96
C LYS A 100 -6.49 -5.01 -10.60
N ASN A 101 -6.21 -6.29 -10.77
CA ASN A 101 -5.00 -6.72 -11.44
C ASN A 101 -5.36 -7.24 -12.84
N ILE A 102 -4.74 -6.67 -13.87
CA ILE A 102 -4.85 -7.15 -15.24
C ILE A 102 -3.45 -7.15 -15.82
N PHE A 103 -2.86 -8.33 -16.04
CA PHE A 103 -1.50 -8.41 -16.52
C PHE A 103 -1.24 -9.68 -17.31
N GLY A 104 -0.23 -9.62 -18.18
CA GLY A 104 0.44 -10.74 -18.80
C GLY A 104 1.81 -10.96 -18.17
N GLN A 105 2.21 -12.20 -18.00
CA GLN A 105 3.51 -12.58 -17.47
C GLN A 105 4.15 -13.64 -18.38
N TYR A 106 5.44 -13.47 -18.62
CA TYR A 106 6.27 -14.47 -19.28
C TYR A 106 7.23 -15.07 -18.25
N ASN A 107 7.15 -16.38 -18.05
CA ASN A 107 8.02 -17.13 -17.15
C ASN A 107 9.15 -17.74 -17.97
N PHE A 108 10.39 -17.35 -17.69
CA PHE A 108 11.55 -17.99 -18.32
C PHE A 108 11.65 -19.44 -17.84
N LYS A 109 12.35 -20.27 -18.61
CA LYS A 109 12.64 -21.62 -18.16
C LYS A 109 13.49 -21.55 -16.87
N GLU A 110 13.05 -22.28 -15.89
CA GLU A 110 13.79 -22.43 -14.64
C GLU A 110 15.19 -22.97 -14.90
N ASN A 111 16.15 -22.44 -14.18
CA ASN A 111 17.52 -22.90 -14.21
C ASN A 111 18.03 -23.12 -12.77
N TYR A 112 19.24 -23.65 -12.64
CA TYR A 112 19.86 -23.93 -11.32
C TYR A 112 20.07 -22.68 -10.45
N ARG A 113 19.98 -21.47 -11.00
CA ARG A 113 20.12 -20.21 -10.26
C ARG A 113 18.81 -19.75 -9.63
N GLY A 114 17.69 -20.10 -10.23
CA GLY A 114 16.36 -19.69 -9.77
C GLY A 114 15.36 -19.48 -10.90
N VAL A 115 14.21 -18.94 -10.55
CA VAL A 115 13.08 -18.64 -11.42
C VAL A 115 13.08 -17.18 -11.78
N GLN A 116 12.79 -16.87 -13.04
CA GLN A 116 12.74 -15.52 -13.57
C GLN A 116 11.43 -15.29 -14.31
N SER A 117 10.89 -14.09 -14.21
CA SER A 117 9.71 -13.69 -14.99
C SER A 117 9.71 -12.20 -15.30
N VAL A 118 9.01 -11.87 -16.40
CA VAL A 118 8.66 -10.47 -16.73
C VAL A 118 7.14 -10.38 -16.72
N LYS A 119 6.61 -9.38 -16.02
CA LYS A 119 5.19 -9.11 -15.91
C LYS A 119 4.90 -7.71 -16.42
N ALA A 120 3.86 -7.55 -17.25
CA ALA A 120 3.44 -6.27 -17.80
C ALA A 120 1.91 -6.12 -17.70
N GLY A 121 1.42 -4.95 -17.34
CA GLY A 121 0.00 -4.66 -17.18
C GLY A 121 -0.28 -3.73 -16.01
N TYR A 122 -1.50 -3.81 -15.46
CA TYR A 122 -1.96 -3.03 -14.31
C TYR A 122 -1.99 -3.91 -13.05
N PHE A 123 -1.15 -3.61 -12.08
CA PHE A 123 -1.00 -4.40 -10.85
C PHE A 123 -0.31 -3.60 -9.73
N CYS A 124 -0.24 -4.17 -8.52
CA CYS A 124 0.42 -3.53 -7.37
C CYS A 124 1.91 -3.33 -7.63
N GLU A 125 2.41 -2.12 -7.36
CA GLU A 125 3.85 -1.86 -7.37
C GLU A 125 4.57 -2.68 -6.28
N PRO A 126 5.72 -3.31 -6.58
CA PRO A 126 6.47 -4.11 -5.60
C PRO A 126 7.27 -3.20 -4.66
N SER A 127 6.67 -2.78 -3.55
CA SER A 127 7.37 -1.92 -2.57
C SER A 127 7.04 -2.24 -1.12
N THR A 128 5.95 -2.95 -0.83
CA THR A 128 5.53 -3.30 0.53
C THR A 128 5.01 -4.73 0.61
N MET A 129 5.28 -5.41 1.70
CA MET A 129 4.78 -6.76 1.96
C MET A 129 3.26 -6.77 2.11
N ALA A 130 2.72 -5.93 3.00
CA ALA A 130 1.29 -5.96 3.32
C ALA A 130 0.38 -5.54 2.16
N TYR A 131 0.79 -4.56 1.34
CA TYR A 131 -0.03 -4.15 0.20
C TYR A 131 -0.03 -5.20 -0.91
N ASN A 132 1.09 -5.89 -1.11
CA ASN A 132 1.22 -6.98 -2.08
C ASN A 132 0.58 -8.29 -1.60
N THR A 133 0.30 -8.45 -0.29
CA THR A 133 -0.50 -9.57 0.22
C THR A 133 -1.96 -9.39 -0.19
N SER A 134 -2.54 -10.40 -0.85
CA SER A 134 -3.97 -10.42 -1.16
C SER A 134 -4.79 -10.42 0.13
N LEU A 135 -5.92 -9.69 0.16
CA LEU A 135 -6.83 -9.71 1.32
C LEU A 135 -7.40 -11.12 1.61
N TYR A 136 -7.41 -12.01 0.63
CA TYR A 136 -7.77 -13.41 0.83
C TYR A 136 -6.77 -14.16 1.72
N ASN A 137 -5.47 -13.83 1.56
CA ASN A 137 -4.37 -14.42 2.33
C ASN A 137 -4.01 -13.56 3.57
N TYR A 138 -4.73 -12.46 3.80
CA TYR A 138 -4.43 -11.59 4.92
C TYR A 138 -5.05 -12.14 6.21
N HIS A 139 -4.32 -12.03 7.32
CA HIS A 139 -4.72 -12.57 8.62
C HIS A 139 -5.58 -11.60 9.43
N PHE A 140 -5.82 -10.40 8.93
CA PHE A 140 -6.66 -9.36 9.55
C PHE A 140 -7.74 -8.91 8.57
N ILE A 141 -8.85 -8.38 9.10
CA ILE A 141 -9.95 -7.85 8.29
C ILE A 141 -9.49 -6.69 7.41
N SER A 142 -8.64 -5.82 7.96
CA SER A 142 -8.11 -4.67 7.22
C SER A 142 -6.58 -4.60 7.29
N ARG A 143 -5.97 -3.90 6.34
CA ARG A 143 -4.55 -3.53 6.43
C ARG A 143 -4.35 -2.43 7.47
N PRO A 144 -3.13 -2.30 8.05
CA PRO A 144 -2.78 -1.18 8.91
C PRO A 144 -3.00 0.17 8.21
N ALA A 145 -3.38 1.20 8.97
CA ALA A 145 -3.59 2.54 8.44
C ALA A 145 -2.36 3.11 7.73
N VAL A 146 -1.17 2.81 8.24
CA VAL A 146 0.09 3.22 7.62
C VAL A 146 0.27 2.64 6.21
N VAL A 147 -0.12 1.39 5.99
CA VAL A 147 -0.06 0.75 4.66
C VAL A 147 -1.10 1.38 3.73
N ASN A 148 -2.31 1.64 4.23
CA ASN A 148 -3.36 2.28 3.43
C ASN A 148 -2.99 3.71 3.02
N ALA A 149 -2.27 4.45 3.90
CA ALA A 149 -1.84 5.82 3.65
C ALA A 149 -0.58 5.90 2.77
N LEU A 150 0.45 5.10 3.07
CA LEU A 150 1.79 5.32 2.53
C LEU A 150 2.19 4.34 1.41
N ALA A 151 1.56 3.16 1.31
CA ALA A 151 1.90 2.24 0.23
C ALA A 151 1.44 2.78 -1.14
N PRO A 152 2.22 2.60 -2.20
CA PRO A 152 1.75 2.90 -3.54
C PRO A 152 0.61 1.95 -3.92
N GLY A 153 -0.26 2.42 -4.77
CA GLY A 153 -1.40 1.64 -5.24
C GLY A 153 -1.02 0.63 -6.34
N ARG A 154 -1.97 0.46 -7.25
CA ARG A 154 -1.77 -0.24 -8.52
C ARG A 154 -1.46 0.78 -9.59
N SER A 155 -0.55 0.41 -10.47
CA SER A 155 -0.12 1.24 -11.61
C SER A 155 0.09 0.37 -12.85
N LEU A 156 0.00 0.99 -14.00
CA LEU A 156 0.37 0.37 -15.27
C LEU A 156 1.91 0.32 -15.34
N GLY A 157 2.47 -0.86 -15.55
CA GLY A 157 3.92 -0.98 -15.58
C GLY A 157 4.44 -2.33 -16.06
N ILE A 158 5.74 -2.45 -15.97
CA ILE A 158 6.49 -3.66 -16.29
C ILE A 158 7.47 -3.96 -15.16
N THR A 159 7.52 -5.22 -14.71
CA THR A 159 8.47 -5.69 -13.71
C THR A 159 9.27 -6.88 -14.22
N TYR A 160 10.50 -6.97 -13.72
CA TYR A 160 11.32 -8.16 -13.77
C TYR A 160 11.44 -8.73 -12.36
N LYS A 161 11.15 -10.02 -12.21
CA LYS A 161 11.23 -10.76 -10.97
C LYS A 161 12.26 -11.89 -11.09
N PHE A 162 13.07 -12.02 -10.07
CA PHE A 162 13.93 -13.16 -9.84
C PHE A 162 13.75 -13.69 -8.43
N PHE A 163 13.63 -14.99 -8.24
CA PHE A 163 13.63 -15.58 -6.91
C PHE A 163 14.27 -16.97 -6.87
N ASN A 164 14.76 -17.34 -5.71
CA ASN A 164 15.22 -18.67 -5.35
C ASN A 164 15.01 -18.92 -3.84
N GLN A 165 15.59 -19.97 -3.28
CA GLN A 165 15.49 -20.26 -1.85
C GLN A 165 16.06 -19.18 -0.93
N LYS A 166 17.04 -18.38 -1.39
CA LYS A 166 17.78 -17.40 -0.59
C LYS A 166 17.33 -15.96 -0.83
N VAL A 167 16.94 -15.62 -2.04
CA VAL A 167 16.66 -14.23 -2.41
C VAL A 167 15.39 -14.11 -3.24
N LEU A 168 14.78 -12.93 -3.17
CA LEU A 168 13.78 -12.45 -4.11
C LEU A 168 14.16 -11.03 -4.50
N ALA A 169 14.05 -10.72 -5.79
CA ALA A 169 14.15 -9.38 -6.33
C ALA A 169 13.00 -9.17 -7.33
N ASP A 170 12.10 -8.26 -7.03
CA ASP A 170 11.00 -7.84 -7.92
C ASP A 170 11.12 -6.33 -8.11
N GLN A 171 11.34 -5.87 -9.35
CA GLN A 171 11.61 -4.47 -9.63
C GLN A 171 11.09 -4.07 -10.99
N GLY A 172 10.68 -2.80 -11.13
CA GLY A 172 10.11 -2.35 -12.39
C GLY A 172 9.89 -0.85 -12.49
N ILE A 173 9.36 -0.48 -13.65
CA ILE A 173 8.97 0.87 -13.98
C ILE A 173 7.46 0.92 -14.19
N PHE A 174 6.83 1.99 -13.70
CA PHE A 174 5.39 2.18 -13.72
C PHE A 174 5.05 3.59 -14.18
N ALA A 175 3.90 3.72 -14.83
CA ALA A 175 3.27 5.00 -15.06
C ALA A 175 2.78 5.58 -13.74
N GLU A 176 2.79 6.90 -13.61
CA GLU A 176 2.34 7.60 -12.41
C GLU A 176 0.88 7.33 -12.09
N ASN A 177 0.05 7.20 -13.12
CA ASN A 177 -1.39 7.16 -12.98
C ASN A 177 -2.02 5.82 -13.25
N LYS A 178 -3.26 5.71 -12.81
CA LYS A 178 -4.21 4.74 -13.32
C LYS A 178 -4.30 4.91 -14.84
N TYR A 179 -4.45 3.80 -15.55
CA TYR A 179 -4.37 3.70 -17.01
C TYR A 179 -5.35 4.56 -17.81
N ASN A 180 -6.35 5.18 -17.19
CA ASN A 180 -7.36 6.02 -17.84
C ASN A 180 -7.49 7.44 -17.26
N ASP A 181 -6.62 7.83 -16.35
CA ASP A 181 -6.67 9.14 -15.68
C ASP A 181 -5.60 10.10 -16.24
N GLN A 182 -5.34 10.05 -17.53
CA GLN A 182 -4.36 10.93 -18.14
C GLN A 182 -4.92 12.33 -18.26
N ILE A 183 -4.30 13.26 -17.55
CA ILE A 183 -4.52 14.70 -17.68
C ILE A 183 -3.55 15.24 -18.72
N SER A 184 -3.85 16.37 -19.35
CA SER A 184 -3.00 17.01 -20.36
C SER A 184 -1.57 17.21 -19.87
N GLY A 185 -0.59 16.88 -20.70
CA GLY A 185 0.84 17.02 -20.42
C GLY A 185 1.58 15.68 -20.35
N PHE A 186 2.85 15.74 -19.95
CA PHE A 186 3.67 14.54 -19.79
C PHE A 186 3.30 13.82 -18.49
N GLN A 187 3.03 12.52 -18.59
CA GLN A 187 2.81 11.67 -17.45
C GLN A 187 4.13 11.46 -16.69
N GLY A 188 4.06 11.44 -15.36
CA GLY A 188 5.18 11.05 -14.52
C GLY A 188 5.41 9.53 -14.54
N PHE A 189 6.38 9.07 -13.76
CA PHE A 189 6.70 7.65 -13.67
C PHE A 189 7.17 7.31 -12.25
N SER A 190 7.14 6.02 -11.92
CA SER A 190 7.80 5.49 -10.73
C SER A 190 8.74 4.34 -11.06
N LEU A 191 9.82 4.27 -10.31
CA LEU A 191 10.72 3.12 -10.22
C LEU A 191 10.45 2.47 -8.87
N SER A 192 10.08 1.21 -8.86
CA SER A 192 9.70 0.50 -7.65
C SER A 192 10.38 -0.85 -7.59
N GLY A 193 10.81 -1.28 -6.40
CA GLY A 193 11.41 -2.58 -6.21
C GLY A 193 11.32 -3.06 -4.78
N ARG A 194 11.30 -4.37 -4.62
CA ARG A 194 11.31 -5.08 -3.34
C ARG A 194 12.33 -6.20 -3.40
N TRP A 195 13.27 -6.20 -2.47
CA TRP A 195 14.37 -7.16 -2.39
C TRP A 195 14.36 -7.81 -1.02
N LEU A 196 14.45 -9.14 -1.02
CA LEU A 196 14.44 -9.95 0.20
C LEU A 196 15.67 -10.82 0.24
N TYR A 197 16.19 -11.01 1.46
CA TYR A 197 17.13 -12.06 1.80
C TYR A 197 16.50 -12.99 2.84
N LYS A 198 16.41 -14.28 2.49
CA LYS A 198 15.86 -15.33 3.34
C LYS A 198 17.02 -15.93 4.14
N VAL A 199 17.16 -15.43 5.38
CA VAL A 199 18.22 -15.88 6.32
C VAL A 199 18.07 -17.36 6.62
N ILE A 200 16.82 -17.75 6.88
CA ILE A 200 16.38 -19.13 7.07
C ILE A 200 15.20 -19.37 6.13
N ASN A 201 15.21 -20.47 5.42
CA ASN A 201 14.10 -20.85 4.56
C ASN A 201 14.09 -22.37 4.39
N ASP A 202 13.40 -23.03 5.28
CA ASP A 202 13.15 -24.46 5.26
C ASP A 202 11.65 -24.77 5.48
N ASP A 203 11.29 -26.04 5.49
CA ASP A 203 9.90 -26.48 5.62
C ASP A 203 9.24 -26.06 6.94
N TYR A 204 10.02 -25.92 8.01
CA TYR A 204 9.54 -25.62 9.36
C TYR A 204 9.62 -24.15 9.70
N MET A 205 10.65 -23.48 9.26
CA MET A 205 10.96 -22.11 9.67
C MET A 205 11.40 -21.25 8.49
N THR A 206 10.90 -20.03 8.43
CA THR A 206 11.37 -19.01 7.50
C THR A 206 11.64 -17.73 8.25
N LEU A 207 12.80 -17.14 8.00
CA LEU A 207 13.15 -15.79 8.42
C LEU A 207 13.66 -15.03 7.21
N HIS A 208 12.93 -13.98 6.82
CA HIS A 208 13.45 -13.05 5.82
C HIS A 208 13.55 -11.64 6.36
N VAL A 209 14.50 -10.91 5.81
CA VAL A 209 14.63 -9.46 5.91
C VAL A 209 14.53 -8.88 4.51
N GLY A 210 13.92 -7.72 4.39
CA GLY A 210 13.69 -7.12 3.09
C GLY A 210 13.68 -5.61 3.10
N LEU A 211 13.71 -5.06 1.89
CA LEU A 211 13.68 -3.63 1.64
C LEU A 211 12.86 -3.34 0.40
N GLY A 212 11.81 -2.53 0.57
CA GLY A 212 11.09 -1.89 -0.52
C GLY A 212 11.61 -0.48 -0.75
N LEU A 213 11.85 -0.13 -2.01
CA LEU A 213 12.22 1.23 -2.45
C LEU A 213 11.33 1.67 -3.58
N ARG A 214 10.92 2.94 -3.55
CA ARG A 214 10.22 3.55 -4.65
C ARG A 214 10.66 5.00 -4.83
N TYR A 215 10.97 5.35 -6.06
CA TYR A 215 11.10 6.74 -6.48
C TYR A 215 10.02 7.06 -7.49
N SER A 216 9.31 8.15 -7.31
CA SER A 216 8.29 8.62 -8.24
C SER A 216 8.51 10.07 -8.61
N ARG A 217 8.39 10.37 -9.90
CA ARG A 217 8.24 11.71 -10.43
C ARG A 217 6.77 11.95 -10.74
N ILE A 218 6.20 12.95 -10.09
CA ILE A 218 4.79 13.29 -10.23
C ILE A 218 4.63 14.37 -11.30
N ASN A 219 3.66 14.19 -12.16
CA ASN A 219 3.30 15.18 -13.16
C ASN A 219 1.78 15.35 -13.32
N THR A 220 1.01 14.50 -12.66
CA THR A 220 -0.45 14.47 -12.63
C THR A 220 -0.96 14.88 -11.24
N GLY A 221 -2.26 15.06 -11.11
CA GLY A 221 -2.84 15.65 -9.90
C GLY A 221 -2.68 17.18 -9.87
N ARG A 222 -2.59 17.79 -11.05
CA ARG A 222 -2.57 19.25 -11.15
C ARG A 222 -3.94 19.82 -10.85
N VAL A 223 -3.97 20.73 -9.90
CA VAL A 223 -5.14 21.53 -9.54
C VAL A 223 -4.93 22.93 -10.07
N VAL A 224 -5.96 23.50 -10.68
CA VAL A 224 -5.97 24.93 -11.02
C VAL A 224 -6.43 25.68 -9.77
N ASP A 225 -5.56 26.54 -9.25
CA ASP A 225 -5.83 27.33 -8.06
C ASP A 225 -5.39 28.77 -8.37
N ASP A 226 -6.33 29.72 -8.37
CA ASP A 226 -6.11 31.14 -8.65
C ASP A 226 -5.19 31.39 -9.87
N ASP A 227 -5.52 30.80 -11.01
CA ASP A 227 -4.77 30.90 -12.27
C ASP A 227 -3.38 30.20 -12.30
N ALA A 228 -2.97 29.52 -11.23
CA ALA A 228 -1.75 28.71 -11.19
C ALA A 228 -2.05 27.20 -11.20
N PHE A 229 -1.20 26.44 -11.89
CA PHE A 229 -1.24 25.00 -11.85
C PHE A 229 -0.30 24.48 -10.78
N LYS A 230 -0.83 23.81 -9.75
CA LYS A 230 -0.04 23.13 -8.74
C LYS A 230 -0.30 21.63 -8.77
N THR A 231 0.72 20.83 -8.53
CA THR A 231 0.55 19.40 -8.24
C THR A 231 0.14 19.24 -6.79
N GLU A 232 -0.87 18.42 -6.53
CA GLU A 232 -1.33 18.10 -5.18
C GLU A 232 -1.35 16.58 -4.97
N VAL A 233 -0.83 16.13 -3.85
CA VAL A 233 -0.82 14.73 -3.44
C VAL A 233 -1.55 14.61 -2.12
N THR A 234 -2.69 13.94 -2.13
CA THR A 234 -3.45 13.60 -0.94
C THR A 234 -3.01 12.25 -0.40
N ILE A 235 -2.63 12.22 0.88
CA ILE A 235 -2.27 11.02 1.63
C ILE A 235 -3.28 10.86 2.75
N GLU A 236 -4.08 9.82 2.69
CA GLU A 236 -5.19 9.64 3.62
C GLU A 236 -5.39 8.17 4.03
N SER A 237 -5.98 7.94 5.20
CA SER A 237 -6.42 6.62 5.65
C SER A 237 -7.69 6.69 6.48
N ALA A 238 -8.53 5.66 6.32
CA ALA A 238 -9.60 5.35 7.26
C ALA A 238 -9.02 4.68 8.51
N MET A 239 -9.86 4.45 9.51
CA MET A 239 -9.55 3.85 10.83
C MET A 239 -9.38 2.32 10.76
N GLU A 240 -8.59 1.81 9.82
CA GLU A 240 -8.35 0.36 9.63
C GLU A 240 -9.64 -0.45 9.51
N THR A 241 -10.61 0.09 8.77
CA THR A 241 -11.89 -0.55 8.49
C THR A 241 -12.27 -0.38 7.02
N TYR A 242 -13.10 -1.29 6.52
CA TYR A 242 -13.67 -1.19 5.17
C TYR A 242 -15.17 -0.91 5.19
N VAL A 243 -15.86 -1.01 6.34
CA VAL A 243 -17.27 -0.69 6.48
C VAL A 243 -17.48 0.83 6.40
N ASP A 244 -16.77 1.59 7.23
CA ASP A 244 -16.69 3.05 7.09
C ASP A 244 -15.36 3.46 6.45
N ALA A 245 -15.23 3.23 5.16
CA ALA A 245 -14.05 3.61 4.39
C ALA A 245 -14.04 5.10 3.97
N THR A 246 -15.12 5.82 4.21
CA THR A 246 -15.30 7.22 3.79
C THR A 246 -14.83 8.23 4.83
N THR A 247 -14.88 7.88 6.11
CA THR A 247 -14.40 8.75 7.19
C THR A 247 -12.87 8.71 7.26
N LYS A 248 -12.24 9.83 6.89
CA LYS A 248 -10.78 9.99 6.79
C LYS A 248 -10.29 10.96 7.86
N PHE A 249 -10.01 10.45 9.06
CA PHE A 249 -9.42 11.27 10.14
C PHE A 249 -7.93 11.55 9.92
N LEU A 250 -7.27 10.71 9.13
CA LEU A 250 -5.90 10.91 8.70
C LEU A 250 -5.94 11.43 7.27
N ASN A 251 -5.55 12.70 7.10
CA ASN A 251 -5.55 13.33 5.79
C ASN A 251 -4.46 14.41 5.71
N ALA A 252 -3.57 14.28 4.75
CA ALA A 252 -2.49 15.20 4.48
C ALA A 252 -2.49 15.59 3.00
N ASP A 253 -2.85 16.82 2.69
CA ASP A 253 -2.78 17.39 1.35
C ASP A 253 -1.43 18.11 1.18
N VAL A 254 -0.62 17.62 0.25
CA VAL A 254 0.72 18.14 -0.01
C VAL A 254 0.75 18.80 -1.37
N ALA A 255 0.70 20.13 -1.36
CA ALA A 255 0.81 20.95 -2.58
C ALA A 255 2.26 21.00 -3.08
N TRP A 256 2.42 21.22 -4.38
CA TRP A 256 3.70 21.39 -5.08
C TRP A 256 4.61 20.17 -5.04
N ALA A 257 4.05 18.98 -4.79
CA ALA A 257 4.81 17.74 -4.80
C ALA A 257 5.34 17.46 -6.22
N LYS A 258 6.63 17.15 -6.33
CA LYS A 258 7.29 16.80 -7.61
C LYS A 258 7.87 15.42 -7.61
N ASN A 259 8.59 15.06 -6.56
CA ASN A 259 9.19 13.75 -6.44
C ASN A 259 8.80 13.12 -5.10
N ILE A 260 8.60 11.81 -5.09
CA ILE A 260 8.38 11.03 -3.86
C ILE A 260 9.48 9.98 -3.75
N LEU A 261 9.99 9.82 -2.54
CA LEU A 261 10.88 8.73 -2.17
C LEU A 261 10.20 7.93 -1.05
N ASP A 262 10.01 6.63 -1.28
CA ASP A 262 9.53 5.67 -0.29
C ASP A 262 10.65 4.71 0.10
N LEU A 263 10.74 4.40 1.40
CA LEU A 263 11.69 3.45 1.99
C LEU A 263 10.92 2.55 2.95
N ASN A 264 10.89 1.25 2.69
CA ASN A 264 10.04 0.28 3.39
C ASN A 264 10.85 -0.97 3.81
N PRO A 265 11.63 -0.93 4.90
CA PRO A 265 12.24 -2.13 5.47
C PRO A 265 11.16 -3.06 6.03
N GLU A 266 11.37 -4.36 5.88
CA GLU A 266 10.47 -5.40 6.31
C GLU A 266 11.18 -6.58 6.95
N LEU A 267 10.43 -7.29 7.81
CA LEU A 267 10.86 -8.54 8.44
C LEU A 267 9.66 -9.49 8.51
N LEU A 268 9.91 -10.76 8.22
CA LEU A 268 8.95 -11.85 8.46
C LEU A 268 9.68 -13.06 9.04
N PHE A 269 9.13 -13.54 10.14
CA PHE A 269 9.48 -14.80 10.77
C PHE A 269 8.26 -15.71 10.82
N LYS A 270 8.38 -16.98 10.44
CA LYS A 270 7.33 -17.98 10.62
C LYS A 270 7.93 -19.30 11.08
N THR A 271 7.17 -20.01 11.90
CA THR A 271 7.31 -21.44 12.17
C THR A 271 6.03 -22.16 11.73
N ASP A 272 5.88 -23.44 12.08
CA ASP A 272 4.63 -24.15 11.80
C ASP A 272 3.40 -23.48 12.43
N ARG A 273 3.52 -22.99 13.67
CA ARG A 273 2.38 -22.48 14.45
C ARG A 273 2.43 -21.00 14.82
N LEU A 274 3.52 -20.33 14.55
CA LEU A 274 3.71 -18.92 14.89
C LEU A 274 4.19 -18.16 13.68
N PHE A 275 3.65 -16.98 13.44
CA PHE A 275 4.30 -15.97 12.61
C PHE A 275 4.43 -14.64 13.35
N VAL A 276 5.45 -13.89 13.01
CA VAL A 276 5.65 -12.50 13.36
C VAL A 276 6.12 -11.77 12.10
N ARG A 277 5.48 -10.68 11.74
CA ARG A 277 5.92 -9.84 10.60
C ARG A 277 5.71 -8.38 10.88
N GLY A 278 6.46 -7.54 10.20
CA GLY A 278 6.31 -6.10 10.32
C GLY A 278 7.00 -5.36 9.20
N GLU A 279 6.55 -4.13 8.99
CA GLU A 279 7.15 -3.16 8.08
C GLU A 279 7.20 -1.80 8.75
N TYR A 280 8.22 -1.02 8.42
CA TYR A 280 8.26 0.40 8.64
C TYR A 280 8.18 1.10 7.29
N LEU A 281 7.29 2.07 7.14
CA LEU A 281 7.08 2.81 5.92
C LEU A 281 7.49 4.26 6.14
N TYR A 282 8.39 4.74 5.31
CA TYR A 282 8.83 6.13 5.27
C TYR A 282 8.59 6.71 3.89
N LYS A 283 7.94 7.87 3.83
CA LYS A 283 7.63 8.60 2.60
C LYS A 283 8.11 10.04 2.71
N ARG A 284 8.87 10.49 1.73
CA ARG A 284 9.32 11.88 1.62
C ARG A 284 8.89 12.48 0.29
N LEU A 285 8.18 13.61 0.37
CA LEU A 285 7.73 14.36 -0.78
C LEU A 285 8.60 15.59 -0.95
N TYR A 286 9.28 15.67 -2.08
CA TYR A 286 10.05 16.85 -2.47
C TYR A 286 9.16 17.77 -3.27
N LYS A 287 9.18 19.05 -2.92
CA LYS A 287 8.36 20.09 -3.56
C LYS A 287 9.19 20.85 -4.58
N ASP A 288 8.53 21.30 -5.63
CA ASP A 288 9.08 22.23 -6.61
C ASP A 288 7.97 23.17 -7.06
N ARG A 289 8.30 24.42 -7.23
CA ARG A 289 7.35 25.46 -7.60
C ARG A 289 7.90 26.32 -8.72
N PRO A 290 7.06 26.80 -9.64
CA PRO A 290 7.43 27.86 -10.56
C PRO A 290 7.47 29.18 -9.78
N ASP A 291 8.69 29.65 -9.48
CA ASP A 291 8.92 30.82 -8.62
C ASP A 291 8.16 32.07 -9.06
N PHE A 292 8.08 32.28 -10.37
CA PHE A 292 7.41 33.47 -10.92
C PHE A 292 5.90 33.43 -10.74
N GLU A 293 5.25 32.31 -11.02
CA GLU A 293 3.79 32.17 -10.89
C GLU A 293 3.33 32.35 -9.45
N LEU A 294 4.06 31.76 -8.50
CA LEU A 294 3.75 31.92 -7.07
C LEU A 294 3.95 33.34 -6.57
N PHE A 295 5.01 33.99 -7.03
CA PHE A 295 5.28 35.38 -6.67
C PHE A 295 4.16 36.31 -7.15
N THR A 296 3.69 36.14 -8.39
CA THR A 296 2.62 36.94 -8.95
C THR A 296 1.28 36.71 -8.28
N ASN A 297 0.92 35.46 -8.02
CA ASN A 297 -0.39 35.09 -7.50
C ASN A 297 -0.55 35.37 -6.01
N GLN A 298 0.47 35.12 -5.20
CA GLN A 298 0.39 35.35 -3.75
C GLN A 298 0.45 36.82 -3.34
N LEU A 299 1.02 37.70 -4.17
CA LEU A 299 1.10 39.13 -3.87
C LEU A 299 -0.08 39.95 -4.41
N GLY A 300 -1.09 39.30 -5.03
CA GLY A 300 -2.33 39.96 -5.49
C GLY A 300 -2.07 41.14 -6.40
N GLY A 301 -1.03 41.11 -7.22
CA GLY A 301 -0.63 42.21 -8.11
C GLY A 301 0.07 43.38 -7.43
N VAL A 302 0.33 43.34 -6.15
CA VAL A 302 1.10 44.38 -5.43
C VAL A 302 2.59 44.12 -5.58
N TRP A 303 3.11 44.47 -6.72
CA TRP A 303 4.49 44.29 -7.16
C TRP A 303 5.52 45.18 -6.51
N SER A 304 5.09 46.17 -5.74
CA SER A 304 5.93 47.34 -5.44
C SER A 304 6.84 47.19 -4.21
N TRP A 305 6.68 46.17 -3.39
CA TRP A 305 7.29 46.18 -2.07
C TRP A 305 8.30 45.07 -1.78
N THR A 306 8.36 44.03 -2.65
CA THR A 306 9.29 42.92 -2.42
C THR A 306 9.89 42.41 -3.72
N THR A 307 11.16 42.04 -3.71
CA THR A 307 11.80 41.38 -4.84
C THR A 307 11.50 39.86 -4.77
N LEU A 308 11.60 39.16 -5.90
CA LEU A 308 11.48 37.72 -5.98
C LEU A 308 12.45 36.99 -5.00
N ASP A 309 13.66 37.51 -4.86
CA ASP A 309 14.68 36.94 -3.98
C ASP A 309 14.32 37.13 -2.49
N ALA A 310 13.81 38.28 -2.10
CA ALA A 310 13.32 38.55 -0.74
C ALA A 310 12.10 37.66 -0.41
N TRP A 311 11.19 37.51 -1.36
CA TRP A 311 10.05 36.61 -1.18
C TRP A 311 10.47 35.13 -1.06
N LYS A 312 11.40 34.65 -1.88
CA LYS A 312 11.99 33.32 -1.78
C LYS A 312 12.64 33.06 -0.41
N ALA A 313 13.37 34.04 0.11
CA ALA A 313 13.99 33.95 1.43
C ALA A 313 12.96 33.79 2.55
N GLY A 314 11.84 34.51 2.45
CA GLY A 314 10.70 34.40 3.39
C GLY A 314 9.84 33.14 3.21
N ASN A 315 9.93 32.47 2.06
CA ASN A 315 9.11 31.32 1.70
C ASN A 315 9.98 30.11 1.26
N PRO A 316 10.80 29.54 2.11
CA PRO A 316 11.69 28.43 1.74
C PRO A 316 10.88 27.21 1.33
N ILE A 317 11.32 26.53 0.27
CA ILE A 317 10.74 25.24 -0.15
C ILE A 317 11.21 24.15 0.82
N ARG A 318 10.28 23.50 1.50
CA ARG A 318 10.56 22.39 2.41
C ARG A 318 9.98 21.10 1.88
N SER A 319 10.74 20.00 1.96
CA SER A 319 10.20 18.67 1.73
C SER A 319 9.33 18.26 2.91
N THR A 320 8.29 17.47 2.63
CA THR A 320 7.40 16.90 3.66
C THR A 320 7.70 15.42 3.82
N LYS A 321 7.65 14.92 5.06
CA LYS A 321 7.91 13.52 5.39
C LYS A 321 6.80 12.95 6.26
N PHE A 322 6.46 11.70 5.99
CA PHE A 322 5.50 10.91 6.76
C PHE A 322 6.07 9.52 7.02
N ASP A 323 5.66 8.93 8.12
CA ASP A 323 6.17 7.62 8.51
C ASP A 323 5.19 6.84 9.38
N GLY A 324 5.52 5.60 9.58
CA GLY A 324 4.82 4.71 10.48
C GLY A 324 5.24 3.27 10.29
N GLY A 325 4.64 2.38 11.05
CA GLY A 325 4.97 0.97 10.96
C GLY A 325 3.91 0.10 11.64
N TYR A 326 4.07 -1.18 11.49
CA TYR A 326 3.25 -2.16 12.17
C TYR A 326 4.05 -3.41 12.51
N VAL A 327 3.55 -4.12 13.51
CA VAL A 327 3.96 -5.49 13.83
C VAL A 327 2.70 -6.32 13.96
N GLU A 328 2.69 -7.48 13.31
CA GLU A 328 1.63 -8.47 13.33
C GLU A 328 2.18 -9.80 13.81
N ALA A 329 1.41 -10.50 14.63
CA ALA A 329 1.71 -11.85 15.06
C ALA A 329 0.45 -12.72 14.98
N GLY A 330 0.62 -14.00 14.70
CA GLY A 330 -0.47 -14.97 14.73
C GLY A 330 0.01 -16.30 15.27
N TYR A 331 -0.87 -16.97 16.00
CA TYR A 331 -0.63 -18.30 16.53
C TYR A 331 -1.76 -19.25 16.13
N LEU A 332 -1.39 -20.37 15.54
CA LEU A 332 -2.31 -21.40 15.07
C LEU A 332 -2.69 -22.33 16.23
N ILE A 333 -3.90 -22.15 16.76
CA ILE A 333 -4.46 -23.00 17.82
C ILE A 333 -4.82 -24.37 17.28
N MET A 334 -5.51 -24.38 16.10
CA MET A 334 -5.92 -25.59 15.38
C MET A 334 -5.54 -25.47 13.91
N GLY A 335 -5.11 -26.54 13.28
CA GLY A 335 -4.68 -26.60 11.89
C GLY A 335 -3.27 -27.18 11.76
N ASN A 336 -2.75 -27.28 10.54
CA ASN A 336 -1.45 -27.90 10.29
C ASN A 336 -0.31 -26.90 10.55
N ARG A 337 -0.07 -26.01 9.60
CA ARG A 337 1.07 -25.07 9.65
C ARG A 337 0.85 -23.84 8.79
N TYR A 338 1.57 -22.78 9.12
CA TYR A 338 1.73 -21.65 8.23
C TYR A 338 2.64 -22.01 7.06
N THR A 339 2.29 -21.55 5.88
CA THR A 339 3.08 -21.73 4.65
C THR A 339 3.62 -20.39 4.17
N TYR A 340 4.77 -20.44 3.50
CA TYR A 340 5.45 -19.29 2.96
C TYR A 340 5.58 -19.44 1.45
N ASN A 341 5.27 -18.37 0.72
CA ASN A 341 5.35 -18.33 -0.72
C ASN A 341 6.67 -17.70 -1.15
N ASP A 342 7.58 -18.51 -1.68
CA ASP A 342 8.90 -18.09 -2.12
C ASP A 342 8.90 -17.12 -3.28
N GLU A 343 7.94 -17.24 -4.19
CA GLU A 343 7.81 -16.39 -5.38
C GLU A 343 7.46 -14.95 -5.04
N TYR A 344 6.66 -14.77 -3.99
CA TYR A 344 6.20 -13.44 -3.56
C TYR A 344 6.87 -12.96 -2.27
N GLY A 345 7.57 -13.85 -1.56
CA GLY A 345 8.13 -13.52 -0.26
C GLY A 345 7.04 -13.13 0.75
N LEU A 346 5.94 -13.89 0.79
CA LEU A 346 4.75 -13.60 1.57
C LEU A 346 4.31 -14.83 2.37
N LEU A 347 3.61 -14.57 3.47
CA LEU A 347 2.88 -15.60 4.19
C LEU A 347 1.58 -15.90 3.46
N ASP A 348 1.29 -17.19 3.25
CA ASP A 348 0.02 -17.61 2.70
C ASP A 348 -1.10 -17.52 3.75
N GLY A 349 -2.33 -17.33 3.28
CA GLY A 349 -3.50 -17.35 4.16
C GLY A 349 -3.83 -18.74 4.67
N MET A 350 -4.53 -18.80 5.80
CA MET A 350 -5.07 -20.06 6.32
C MET A 350 -6.24 -20.54 5.46
N ASN A 351 -6.01 -21.56 4.67
CA ASN A 351 -6.99 -22.14 3.73
C ASN A 351 -7.33 -23.60 4.05
N GLU A 352 -6.82 -24.12 5.15
CA GLU A 352 -7.06 -25.49 5.56
C GLU A 352 -8.35 -25.62 6.38
N LYS A 353 -9.07 -26.72 6.17
CA LYS A 353 -10.30 -27.04 6.88
C LYS A 353 -10.07 -27.12 8.40
N ASN A 354 -11.01 -26.55 9.16
CA ASN A 354 -11.02 -26.58 10.63
C ASN A 354 -9.75 -25.97 11.26
N SER A 355 -9.22 -24.90 10.69
CA SER A 355 -8.14 -24.16 11.33
C SER A 355 -8.65 -22.97 12.12
N LEU A 356 -8.05 -22.76 13.29
CA LEU A 356 -8.34 -21.65 14.20
C LEU A 356 -7.03 -20.95 14.54
N GLU A 357 -6.94 -19.66 14.28
CA GLU A 357 -5.82 -18.82 14.67
C GLU A 357 -6.24 -17.63 15.53
N ILE A 358 -5.39 -17.25 16.46
CA ILE A 358 -5.45 -15.98 17.16
C ILE A 358 -4.41 -15.05 16.57
N VAL A 359 -4.77 -13.80 16.36
CA VAL A 359 -3.90 -12.78 15.78
C VAL A 359 -3.86 -11.52 16.63
N ALA A 360 -2.73 -10.84 16.62
CA ALA A 360 -2.54 -9.54 17.28
C ALA A 360 -1.73 -8.61 16.39
N ARG A 361 -2.09 -7.32 16.38
CA ARG A 361 -1.39 -6.28 15.65
C ARG A 361 -1.28 -5.01 16.49
N TYR A 362 -0.12 -4.36 16.38
CA TYR A 362 0.06 -2.97 16.76
C TYR A 362 0.53 -2.17 15.55
N SER A 363 -0.08 -1.02 15.32
CA SER A 363 0.24 -0.15 14.19
C SER A 363 0.31 1.31 14.63
N ILE A 364 1.15 2.08 13.95
CA ILE A 364 1.30 3.52 14.12
C ILE A 364 1.45 4.16 12.75
N VAL A 365 0.79 5.30 12.55
CA VAL A 365 0.98 6.15 11.38
C VAL A 365 1.05 7.60 11.81
N ASN A 366 1.97 8.35 11.22
CA ASN A 366 2.19 9.76 11.48
C ASN A 366 2.18 10.52 10.15
N LEU A 367 1.14 11.30 9.94
CA LEU A 367 0.99 12.21 8.79
C LEU A 367 1.21 13.68 9.21
N ASN A 368 1.82 13.93 10.37
CA ASN A 368 2.21 15.25 10.82
C ASN A 368 3.67 15.52 10.46
N ASP A 369 3.91 16.62 9.78
CA ASP A 369 5.24 17.19 9.57
C ASP A 369 5.19 18.68 9.93
N ILE A 370 5.13 18.94 11.25
CA ILE A 370 4.93 20.27 11.84
C ILE A 370 6.24 20.74 12.44
N ASN A 371 6.76 21.86 11.94
CA ASN A 371 7.88 22.54 12.57
C ASN A 371 7.37 23.48 13.67
N LYS A 372 8.15 23.59 14.73
CA LYS A 372 7.80 24.47 15.88
C LYS A 372 7.68 25.92 15.40
N GLY A 373 6.51 26.51 15.64
CA GLY A 373 6.22 27.92 15.32
C GLY A 373 5.76 28.17 13.88
N ASP A 374 5.73 27.15 13.02
CA ASP A 374 5.23 27.27 11.66
C ASP A 374 3.68 27.21 11.63
N PHE A 375 3.12 27.81 10.59
CA PHE A 375 1.76 27.53 10.18
C PHE A 375 1.66 26.08 9.71
N PHE A 376 0.51 25.47 9.90
CA PHE A 376 0.28 24.10 9.42
C PHE A 376 -1.10 23.95 8.77
N LEU A 377 -1.16 23.06 7.82
CA LEU A 377 -2.37 22.66 7.10
C LEU A 377 -3.02 21.45 7.77
N ILE A 378 -4.34 21.52 7.95
CA ILE A 378 -5.19 20.37 8.19
C ILE A 378 -6.22 20.33 7.06
N GLY A 379 -6.09 19.35 6.16
CA GLY A 379 -6.81 19.40 4.91
C GLY A 379 -6.46 20.69 4.15
N LYS A 380 -7.48 21.45 3.76
CA LYS A 380 -7.30 22.73 3.04
C LYS A 380 -7.22 23.98 3.95
N HIS A 381 -7.37 23.79 5.27
CA HIS A 381 -7.42 24.93 6.20
C HIS A 381 -6.05 25.19 6.83
N VAL A 382 -5.70 26.47 6.92
CA VAL A 382 -4.47 26.94 7.58
C VAL A 382 -4.75 27.25 9.03
N PHE A 383 -3.90 26.73 9.90
CA PHE A 383 -3.94 26.99 11.32
C PHE A 383 -2.68 27.72 11.76
N TYR A 384 -2.87 28.75 12.60
CA TYR A 384 -1.79 29.36 13.39
C TYR A 384 -1.74 28.72 14.77
N PRO A 385 -0.62 28.81 15.49
CA PRO A 385 -0.62 28.60 16.91
C PRO A 385 -1.60 29.59 17.56
N GLY A 386 -2.87 29.20 17.79
CA GLY A 386 -3.91 30.05 18.37
C GLY A 386 -5.19 30.23 17.57
N GLY A 387 -5.34 29.71 16.34
CA GLY A 387 -6.61 29.80 15.60
C GLY A 387 -6.54 29.61 14.09
N VAL A 388 -7.68 29.56 13.43
CA VAL A 388 -7.83 29.50 11.97
C VAL A 388 -7.64 30.89 11.39
N VAL A 389 -6.82 31.06 10.35
CA VAL A 389 -6.47 32.39 9.83
C VAL A 389 -6.76 32.62 8.34
N SER A 390 -6.65 31.60 7.47
CA SER A 390 -6.81 31.84 6.03
C SER A 390 -7.08 30.55 5.25
N ASP A 391 -7.82 30.65 4.18
CA ASP A 391 -8.05 29.57 3.22
C ASP A 391 -6.89 29.40 2.22
N TYR A 392 -5.93 30.32 2.20
CA TYR A 392 -4.77 30.29 1.30
C TYR A 392 -3.47 30.06 2.06
N PRO A 393 -2.95 28.82 2.05
CA PRO A 393 -1.74 28.50 2.79
C PRO A 393 -0.48 29.06 2.12
N PRO A 394 0.45 29.62 2.90
CA PRO A 394 1.82 29.87 2.43
C PRO A 394 2.47 28.56 1.96
N VAL A 395 3.26 28.61 0.91
CA VAL A 395 3.89 27.42 0.29
C VAL A 395 4.80 26.64 1.21
N SER A 396 5.32 27.28 2.25
CA SER A 396 6.18 26.69 3.29
C SER A 396 5.43 26.06 4.45
N THR A 397 4.11 25.96 4.37
CA THR A 397 3.27 25.52 5.50
C THR A 397 3.56 24.09 5.88
N SER A 398 3.67 23.84 7.17
CA SER A 398 3.75 22.51 7.76
C SER A 398 2.43 21.74 7.58
N ILE A 399 2.48 20.40 7.65
CA ILE A 399 1.33 19.53 7.43
C ILE A 399 0.89 18.88 8.75
N GLY A 400 -0.40 19.05 9.08
CA GLY A 400 -1.05 18.42 10.23
C GLY A 400 -2.04 17.33 9.80
N GLY A 401 -1.57 16.27 9.18
CA GLY A 401 -2.41 15.20 8.64
C GLY A 401 -2.92 14.18 9.67
N GLY A 402 -2.52 14.34 10.94
CA GLY A 402 -2.93 13.47 12.04
C GLY A 402 -1.95 12.33 12.33
N LYS A 403 -2.08 11.77 13.54
CA LYS A 403 -1.34 10.59 13.98
C LYS A 403 -2.31 9.60 14.60
N MET A 404 -2.15 8.32 14.28
CA MET A 404 -2.95 7.24 14.86
C MET A 404 -2.06 6.12 15.38
N GLN A 405 -2.49 5.53 16.47
CA GLN A 405 -1.99 4.25 16.99
C GLN A 405 -3.18 3.31 17.11
N ALA A 406 -3.00 2.06 16.76
CA ALA A 406 -4.06 1.05 16.91
C ALA A 406 -3.49 -0.27 17.42
N ALA A 407 -4.22 -0.90 18.32
CA ALA A 407 -3.99 -2.26 18.79
C ALA A 407 -5.19 -3.12 18.42
N THR A 408 -4.95 -4.23 17.74
CA THR A 408 -6.00 -5.16 17.27
C THR A 408 -5.71 -6.55 17.79
N VAL A 409 -6.75 -7.24 18.24
CA VAL A 409 -6.74 -8.69 18.51
C VAL A 409 -7.88 -9.34 17.74
N GLY A 410 -7.66 -10.54 17.23
CA GLY A 410 -8.65 -11.22 16.42
C GLY A 410 -8.58 -12.74 16.51
N LEU A 411 -9.68 -13.37 16.10
CA LEU A 411 -9.82 -14.81 15.92
C LEU A 411 -10.28 -15.08 14.50
N ASN A 412 -9.61 -16.00 13.81
CA ASN A 412 -9.97 -16.42 12.47
C ASN A 412 -10.25 -17.92 12.47
N TYR A 413 -11.45 -18.28 12.02
CA TYR A 413 -11.84 -19.68 11.85
C TYR A 413 -12.08 -20.00 10.38
N THR A 414 -11.30 -20.93 9.85
CA THR A 414 -11.45 -21.45 8.49
C THR A 414 -12.25 -22.75 8.55
N LEU A 415 -13.52 -22.66 8.14
CA LEU A 415 -14.44 -23.82 8.12
C LEU A 415 -13.98 -24.84 7.06
N ASN A 416 -13.63 -24.35 5.90
CA ASN A 416 -13.09 -25.12 4.77
C ASN A 416 -12.38 -24.17 3.79
N GLN A 417 -11.89 -24.69 2.68
CA GLN A 417 -11.18 -23.91 1.65
C GLN A 417 -12.02 -22.76 1.02
N TYR A 418 -13.35 -22.77 1.21
CA TYR A 418 -14.27 -21.78 0.62
C TYR A 418 -14.74 -20.75 1.62
N ILE A 419 -14.82 -21.08 2.92
CA ILE A 419 -15.50 -20.27 3.93
C ILE A 419 -14.55 -20.02 5.11
N LYS A 420 -14.34 -18.73 5.41
CA LYS A 420 -13.61 -18.25 6.59
C LYS A 420 -14.46 -17.20 7.32
N VAL A 421 -14.45 -17.26 8.64
CA VAL A 421 -15.06 -16.26 9.52
C VAL A 421 -13.94 -15.61 10.33
N MET A 422 -13.93 -14.30 10.40
CA MET A 422 -12.96 -13.52 11.15
C MET A 422 -13.70 -12.58 12.11
N GLY A 423 -13.17 -12.43 13.31
CA GLY A 423 -13.66 -11.48 14.31
C GLY A 423 -12.51 -10.72 14.93
N GLU A 424 -12.63 -9.39 15.04
CA GLU A 424 -11.58 -8.51 15.57
C GLU A 424 -12.16 -7.48 16.53
N TYR A 425 -11.45 -7.26 17.62
CA TYR A 425 -11.57 -6.08 18.44
C TYR A 425 -10.38 -5.18 18.25
N LYS A 426 -10.63 -3.88 18.07
CA LYS A 426 -9.60 -2.88 17.87
C LYS A 426 -9.83 -1.68 18.79
N TYR A 427 -8.73 -1.22 19.37
CA TYR A 427 -8.63 0.07 20.03
C TYR A 427 -7.72 0.98 19.25
N SER A 428 -8.22 2.15 18.84
CA SER A 428 -7.48 3.15 18.09
C SER A 428 -7.44 4.48 18.84
N ARG A 429 -6.28 5.13 18.84
CA ARG A 429 -6.09 6.47 19.41
C ARG A 429 -5.58 7.44 18.35
N LEU A 430 -6.34 8.52 18.16
CA LEU A 430 -5.95 9.65 17.33
C LEU A 430 -5.20 10.70 18.16
N SER A 431 -4.15 11.26 17.60
CA SER A 431 -3.41 12.40 18.12
C SER A 431 -3.42 13.50 17.05
N ASN A 432 -4.57 14.07 16.81
CA ASN A 432 -4.71 15.27 16.00
C ASN A 432 -5.04 16.43 16.95
N VAL A 433 -4.07 17.29 17.18
CA VAL A 433 -4.11 18.30 18.27
C VAL A 433 -5.11 19.43 17.98
N TYR A 434 -5.61 19.51 16.73
CA TYR A 434 -6.21 20.74 16.22
C TYR A 434 -7.71 20.66 15.96
N TYR A 435 -8.30 19.46 16.03
CA TYR A 435 -9.74 19.26 15.92
C TYR A 435 -10.35 18.86 17.26
N PRO A 436 -11.51 19.43 17.65
CA PRO A 436 -12.32 18.89 18.72
C PRO A 436 -13.02 17.61 18.22
N MET A 437 -12.32 16.48 18.32
CA MET A 437 -12.83 15.16 17.99
C MET A 437 -12.48 14.16 19.06
N ASP A 438 -13.17 13.04 19.04
CA ASP A 438 -12.79 11.89 19.85
C ASP A 438 -11.37 11.47 19.50
N LYS A 439 -10.63 11.11 20.52
CA LYS A 439 -9.27 10.60 20.38
C LYS A 439 -9.22 9.09 20.49
N ASN A 440 -10.21 8.48 21.11
CA ASN A 440 -10.25 7.05 21.41
C ASN A 440 -11.46 6.42 20.72
N PHE A 441 -11.20 5.33 20.02
CA PHE A 441 -12.19 4.58 19.28
C PHE A 441 -12.10 3.11 19.63
N HIS A 442 -13.23 2.49 19.88
CA HIS A 442 -13.37 1.06 20.07
C HIS A 442 -14.15 0.49 18.89
N GLU A 443 -13.62 -0.53 18.28
CA GLU A 443 -14.17 -1.12 17.07
C GLU A 443 -14.31 -2.63 17.25
N LEU A 444 -15.50 -3.15 16.98
CA LEU A 444 -15.74 -4.58 16.86
C LEU A 444 -16.12 -4.87 15.42
N GLN A 445 -15.35 -5.73 14.77
CA GLN A 445 -15.54 -6.08 13.36
C GLN A 445 -15.64 -7.57 13.17
N MET A 446 -16.50 -7.98 12.24
CA MET A 446 -16.63 -9.38 11.81
C MET A 446 -16.61 -9.44 10.27
N ARG A 447 -16.02 -10.49 9.72
CA ARG A 447 -16.01 -10.78 8.29
C ARG A 447 -16.45 -12.20 8.03
N LEU A 448 -17.38 -12.36 7.10
CA LEU A 448 -17.60 -13.63 6.40
C LEU A 448 -16.92 -13.55 5.03
N MET A 449 -16.00 -14.47 4.79
CA MET A 449 -15.31 -14.61 3.52
C MET A 449 -15.77 -15.88 2.83
N VAL A 450 -16.23 -15.74 1.59
CA VAL A 450 -16.54 -16.86 0.69
C VAL A 450 -15.65 -16.74 -0.55
N SER A 451 -15.00 -17.83 -0.96
CA SER A 451 -14.13 -17.87 -2.12
C SER A 451 -14.36 -19.15 -2.93
N PHE A 452 -14.51 -19.06 -4.23
CA PHE A 452 -14.83 -20.15 -5.12
C PHE A 452 -14.20 -19.97 -6.50
#